data_98b018cfce9b96c954b85463177cbeea
#
_entry.id   98b018cfce9b96c954b85463177cbeea
#
_cell.length_a   1.000
_cell.length_b   1.000
_cell.length_c   1.000
_cell.angle_alpha   90.00
_cell.angle_beta   90.00
_cell.angle_gamma   90.00
#
_symmetry.space_group_name_H-M   'P 1'
#
loop_
_entity.id
_entity.type
_entity.pdbx_description
1 polymer ?
#
loop_
_entity_poly.entity_id
_entity_poly.type
_entity_poly.pdbx_seq_one_letter_code
_entity_poly.pdbx_strand_id
1 'polypeptide(L)'
;MDGAVGAMHSPHELRVESRQAVPRLASWLAEAHGVTFRWGETVLDVTPDGLRTVTGVIKASRVVVCPGTMLTGVARTWLAPFDLRLTQLQMLRVRPPVGFHLTAPVMGDLSLVRYRGYADLPESVALRARLETEAGDALANGIHLIVVQSSDGTLVVGDSHHDAVSPLPFASEDVDRIILRHLHETVDLASCDVVERWTGVYPVGGPSDALVVAPDDRVRVVVVTSGTGASTAFGLAEDVFGGWR
;
A
#
# COMPACT_ATOMS: atom_id res chain seq x y z
N MET A 1 -7.41 -11.90 -22.83
CA MET A 1 -5.96 -12.02 -22.59
C MET A 1 -5.31 -12.70 -23.78
N ASP A 2 -5.19 -11.98 -24.88
CA ASP A 2 -4.46 -12.48 -26.05
C ASP A 2 -2.97 -12.54 -25.69
N GLY A 3 -2.34 -13.69 -25.94
CA GLY A 3 -0.91 -13.90 -25.67
C GLY A 3 -0.53 -14.38 -24.27
N ALA A 4 -1.46 -14.57 -23.36
CA ALA A 4 -1.15 -15.16 -22.06
C ALA A 4 -0.75 -16.64 -22.22
N VAL A 5 0.45 -16.99 -21.76
CA VAL A 5 0.97 -18.38 -21.82
C VAL A 5 0.55 -19.22 -20.62
N GLY A 6 0.03 -18.59 -19.57
CA GLY A 6 -0.45 -19.24 -18.36
C GLY A 6 -0.94 -18.25 -17.31
N ALA A 7 -1.57 -18.77 -16.29
CA ALA A 7 -2.01 -18.00 -15.12
C ALA A 7 -1.84 -18.85 -13.86
N MET A 8 -1.52 -18.19 -12.74
CA MET A 8 -1.51 -18.79 -11.41
C MET A 8 -2.74 -18.28 -10.64
N HIS A 9 -3.47 -19.21 -10.01
CA HIS A 9 -4.60 -18.88 -9.14
C HIS A 9 -4.26 -19.20 -7.68
N SER A 10 -4.37 -18.20 -6.79
CA SER A 10 -4.26 -18.40 -5.34
C SER A 10 -5.66 -18.41 -4.72
N PRO A 11 -6.06 -19.52 -4.06
CA PRO A 11 -7.33 -19.59 -3.32
C PRO A 11 -7.22 -19.03 -1.88
N HIS A 12 -6.01 -18.59 -1.46
CA HIS A 12 -5.73 -18.19 -0.08
C HIS A 12 -5.78 -16.68 0.13
N GLU A 13 -5.78 -15.91 -0.95
CA GLU A 13 -5.79 -14.46 -0.88
C GLU A 13 -7.22 -13.91 -0.79
N LEU A 14 -7.37 -12.82 -0.04
CA LEU A 14 -8.65 -12.17 0.16
C LEU A 14 -8.58 -10.71 -0.30
N ARG A 15 -9.66 -10.25 -0.87
CA ARG A 15 -9.89 -8.84 -1.18
C ARG A 15 -10.85 -8.25 -0.15
N VAL A 16 -10.55 -7.06 0.33
CA VAL A 16 -11.45 -6.27 1.19
C VAL A 16 -11.77 -4.93 0.55
N GLU A 17 -12.96 -4.40 0.84
CA GLU A 17 -13.31 -3.02 0.48
C GLU A 17 -12.73 -2.07 1.54
N SER A 18 -11.51 -1.58 1.31
CA SER A 18 -10.70 -0.84 2.31
C SER A 18 -11.43 0.40 2.85
N ARG A 19 -12.18 1.12 2.00
CA ARG A 19 -12.98 2.29 2.39
C ARG A 19 -14.05 1.97 3.44
N GLN A 20 -14.46 0.70 3.53
CA GLN A 20 -15.46 0.23 4.50
C GLN A 20 -14.80 -0.59 5.62
N ALA A 21 -13.85 -1.46 5.29
CA ALA A 21 -13.25 -2.38 6.24
C ALA A 21 -12.49 -1.64 7.36
N VAL A 22 -11.68 -0.63 7.01
CA VAL A 22 -10.88 0.10 8.00
C VAL A 22 -11.75 0.86 9.02
N PRO A 23 -12.76 1.67 8.62
CA PRO A 23 -13.65 2.30 9.60
C PRO A 23 -14.47 1.30 10.43
N ARG A 24 -14.93 0.20 9.82
CA ARG A 24 -15.67 -0.86 10.54
C ARG A 24 -14.81 -1.57 11.57
N LEU A 25 -13.53 -1.82 11.26
CA LEU A 25 -12.59 -2.39 12.20
C LEU A 25 -12.42 -1.48 13.41
N ALA A 26 -12.26 -0.17 13.19
CA ALA A 26 -12.14 0.81 14.27
C ALA A 26 -13.41 0.83 15.16
N SER A 27 -14.59 0.86 14.57
CA SER A 27 -15.87 0.80 15.32
C SER A 27 -15.99 -0.49 16.12
N TRP A 28 -15.69 -1.63 15.50
CA TRP A 28 -15.73 -2.93 16.17
C TRP A 28 -14.74 -3.02 17.36
N LEU A 29 -13.52 -2.50 17.20
CA LEU A 29 -12.54 -2.45 18.28
C LEU A 29 -13.02 -1.59 19.44
N ALA A 30 -13.67 -0.45 19.16
CA ALA A 30 -14.24 0.40 20.19
C ALA A 30 -15.38 -0.30 20.94
N GLU A 31 -16.32 -0.89 20.21
CA GLU A 31 -17.55 -1.47 20.74
C GLU A 31 -17.32 -2.81 21.46
N ALA A 32 -16.54 -3.71 20.84
CA ALA A 32 -16.37 -5.08 21.33
C ALA A 32 -15.15 -5.25 22.25
N HIS A 33 -14.15 -4.37 22.12
CA HIS A 33 -12.87 -4.50 22.84
C HIS A 33 -12.51 -3.28 23.71
N GLY A 34 -13.39 -2.27 23.77
CA GLY A 34 -13.20 -1.09 24.63
C GLY A 34 -12.01 -0.20 24.22
N VAL A 35 -11.57 -0.29 22.97
CA VAL A 35 -10.49 0.55 22.45
C VAL A 35 -10.97 1.99 22.36
N THR A 36 -10.24 2.92 22.98
CA THR A 36 -10.55 4.34 22.92
C THR A 36 -9.83 4.99 21.73
N PHE A 37 -10.59 5.56 20.80
CA PHE A 37 -10.08 6.34 19.68
C PHE A 37 -10.16 7.84 20.00
N ARG A 38 -9.06 8.57 19.80
CA ARG A 38 -8.98 10.03 19.94
C ARG A 38 -8.73 10.65 18.57
N TRP A 39 -9.79 10.83 17.82
CA TRP A 39 -9.73 11.42 16.49
C TRP A 39 -9.43 12.92 16.57
N GLY A 40 -8.59 13.41 15.63
CA GLY A 40 -8.18 14.82 15.62
C GLY A 40 -7.17 15.20 16.71
N GLU A 41 -6.64 14.25 17.45
CA GLU A 41 -5.67 14.46 18.51
C GLU A 41 -4.24 14.39 17.96
N THR A 42 -3.51 15.49 17.97
CA THR A 42 -2.11 15.54 17.52
C THR A 42 -1.17 15.19 18.66
N VAL A 43 -0.36 14.16 18.48
CA VAL A 43 0.74 13.81 19.39
C VAL A 43 1.93 14.70 19.09
N LEU A 44 2.42 15.41 20.10
CA LEU A 44 3.56 16.33 20.00
C LEU A 44 4.87 15.66 20.42
N ASP A 45 4.78 14.70 21.37
CA ASP A 45 5.97 14.09 21.93
C ASP A 45 5.64 12.75 22.63
N VAL A 46 6.62 11.84 22.69
CA VAL A 46 6.58 10.64 23.54
C VAL A 46 7.43 10.91 24.75
N THR A 47 6.80 10.87 25.93
CA THR A 47 7.42 11.19 27.22
C THR A 47 7.64 9.92 28.05
N PRO A 48 8.44 9.96 29.13
CA PRO A 48 8.61 8.82 30.03
C PRO A 48 7.30 8.26 30.59
N ASP A 49 6.27 9.09 30.77
CA ASP A 49 4.98 8.70 31.37
C ASP A 49 3.88 8.43 30.33
N GLY A 50 4.16 8.56 29.03
CA GLY A 50 3.17 8.37 27.98
C GLY A 50 3.34 9.33 26.81
N LEU A 51 2.29 10.09 26.47
CA LEU A 51 2.25 10.99 25.33
C LEU A 51 1.88 12.40 25.74
N ARG A 52 2.54 13.40 25.15
CA ARG A 52 2.09 14.80 25.21
C ARG A 52 1.37 15.12 23.87
N THR A 53 0.16 15.61 24.00
CA THR A 53 -0.71 15.97 22.87
C THR A 53 -1.07 17.45 22.89
N VAL A 54 -1.78 17.92 21.89
CA VAL A 54 -2.27 19.32 21.83
C VAL A 54 -3.29 19.61 22.92
N THR A 55 -4.00 18.60 23.44
CA THR A 55 -5.05 18.78 24.47
C THR A 55 -4.58 18.39 25.86
N GLY A 56 -3.37 17.83 26.04
CA GLY A 56 -2.86 17.46 27.35
C GLY A 56 -1.92 16.25 27.33
N VAL A 57 -1.93 15.47 28.38
CA VAL A 57 -1.09 14.29 28.57
C VAL A 57 -1.94 13.02 28.59
N ILE A 58 -1.53 12.01 27.87
CA ILE A 58 -2.08 10.66 27.91
C ILE A 58 -1.05 9.74 28.57
N LYS A 59 -1.40 9.19 29.74
CA LYS A 59 -0.53 8.23 30.42
C LYS A 59 -0.57 6.88 29.71
N ALA A 60 0.60 6.31 29.47
CA ALA A 60 0.74 4.98 28.86
C ALA A 60 2.04 4.31 29.30
N SER A 61 1.97 3.04 29.66
CA SER A 61 3.15 2.22 30.00
C SER A 61 3.91 1.76 28.77
N ARG A 62 3.23 1.60 27.64
CA ARG A 62 3.79 1.21 26.34
C ARG A 62 3.21 2.08 25.22
N VAL A 63 4.03 2.38 24.23
CA VAL A 63 3.65 3.25 23.11
C VAL A 63 4.09 2.60 21.79
N VAL A 64 3.16 2.42 20.87
CA VAL A 64 3.47 2.09 19.46
C VAL A 64 3.22 3.33 18.62
N VAL A 65 4.24 3.77 17.89
CA VAL A 65 4.15 4.91 16.98
C VAL A 65 4.11 4.38 15.55
N CYS A 66 2.97 4.53 14.89
CA CYS A 66 2.76 4.18 13.48
C CYS A 66 2.58 5.48 12.67
N PRO A 67 3.66 6.16 12.26
CA PRO A 67 3.57 7.51 11.71
C PRO A 67 3.00 7.54 10.29
N GLY A 68 2.90 6.40 9.60
CA GLY A 68 2.52 6.35 8.20
C GLY A 68 3.46 7.22 7.36
N THR A 69 2.92 8.18 6.61
CA THR A 69 3.70 9.11 5.77
C THR A 69 4.31 10.29 6.54
N MET A 70 4.02 10.43 7.84
CA MET A 70 4.52 11.53 8.68
C MET A 70 5.96 11.27 9.17
N LEU A 71 6.90 11.08 8.25
CA LEU A 71 8.31 10.77 8.55
C LEU A 71 9.02 11.90 9.31
N THR A 72 8.53 13.13 9.19
CA THR A 72 9.08 14.34 9.83
C THR A 72 8.39 14.71 11.16
N GLY A 73 7.41 13.92 11.60
CA GLY A 73 6.66 14.13 12.84
C GLY A 73 7.38 13.63 14.08
N VAL A 74 6.63 13.16 15.08
CA VAL A 74 7.12 12.69 16.39
C VAL A 74 8.17 11.57 16.27
N ALA A 75 8.14 10.79 15.21
CA ALA A 75 9.09 9.69 14.98
C ALA A 75 10.40 10.13 14.28
N ARG A 76 10.55 11.41 13.89
CA ARG A 76 11.65 11.89 13.04
C ARG A 76 13.04 11.47 13.52
N THR A 77 13.34 11.64 14.79
CA THR A 77 14.67 11.36 15.34
C THR A 77 15.00 9.87 15.31
N TRP A 78 14.01 9.01 15.48
CA TRP A 78 14.17 7.56 15.44
C TRP A 78 14.24 7.02 14.01
N LEU A 79 13.65 7.74 13.06
CA LEU A 79 13.65 7.35 11.64
C LEU A 79 14.81 7.96 10.85
N ALA A 80 15.47 9.00 11.37
CA ALA A 80 16.56 9.69 10.69
C ALA A 80 17.73 8.82 10.21
N PRO A 81 18.13 7.71 10.91
CA PRO A 81 19.19 6.83 10.44
C PRO A 81 18.82 6.01 9.18
N PHE A 82 17.56 5.95 8.80
CA PHE A 82 17.07 5.17 7.68
C PHE A 82 16.77 6.10 6.50
N ASP A 83 17.24 5.74 5.31
CA ASP A 83 16.95 6.49 4.07
C ASP A 83 15.51 6.21 3.62
N LEU A 84 14.53 6.77 4.35
CA LEU A 84 13.12 6.64 4.02
C LEU A 84 12.70 7.78 3.10
N ARG A 85 11.93 7.42 2.08
CA ARG A 85 11.30 8.31 1.12
C ARG A 85 9.81 8.02 1.08
N LEU A 86 9.10 8.79 0.28
CA LEU A 86 7.69 8.54 -0.02
C LEU A 86 7.57 8.12 -1.48
N THR A 87 6.80 7.09 -1.76
CA THR A 87 6.37 6.79 -3.11
C THR A 87 4.95 7.29 -3.32
N GLN A 88 4.74 7.94 -4.45
CA GLN A 88 3.43 8.40 -4.89
C GLN A 88 2.89 7.46 -5.96
N LEU A 89 1.63 7.10 -5.83
CA LEU A 89 0.91 6.24 -6.75
C LEU A 89 -0.19 7.01 -7.45
N GLN A 90 -0.43 6.71 -8.72
CA GLN A 90 -1.67 7.08 -9.40
C GLN A 90 -2.57 5.86 -9.51
N MET A 91 -3.84 6.07 -9.18
CA MET A 91 -4.87 5.05 -9.11
C MET A 91 -6.12 5.50 -9.88
N LEU A 92 -6.76 4.58 -10.54
CA LEU A 92 -7.99 4.80 -11.27
C LEU A 92 -9.13 3.93 -10.71
N ARG A 93 -10.33 4.48 -10.76
CA ARG A 93 -11.56 3.69 -10.71
C ARG A 93 -12.26 3.79 -12.04
N VAL A 94 -12.56 2.66 -12.63
CA VAL A 94 -13.24 2.60 -13.92
C VAL A 94 -14.56 1.85 -13.79
N ARG A 95 -15.54 2.25 -14.60
CA ARG A 95 -16.81 1.54 -14.75
C ARG A 95 -16.73 0.66 -16.00
N PRO A 96 -16.75 -0.67 -15.83
CA PRO A 96 -16.79 -1.59 -16.95
C PRO A 96 -18.19 -1.63 -17.60
N PRO A 97 -18.36 -2.28 -18.76
CA PRO A 97 -19.67 -2.52 -19.34
C PRO A 97 -20.59 -3.29 -18.40
N VAL A 98 -21.91 -3.08 -18.58
CA VAL A 98 -22.93 -3.81 -17.82
C VAL A 98 -22.78 -5.32 -18.02
N GLY A 99 -22.81 -6.06 -16.92
CA GLY A 99 -22.65 -7.51 -16.90
C GLY A 99 -21.19 -7.99 -16.84
N PHE A 100 -20.22 -7.11 -16.86
CA PHE A 100 -18.82 -7.48 -16.65
C PHE A 100 -18.60 -7.94 -15.20
N HIS A 101 -17.91 -9.07 -15.03
CA HIS A 101 -17.61 -9.63 -13.71
C HIS A 101 -16.21 -10.25 -13.66
N LEU A 102 -15.45 -9.89 -12.62
CA LEU A 102 -14.20 -10.54 -12.24
C LEU A 102 -14.44 -11.45 -11.04
N THR A 103 -14.10 -12.72 -11.17
CA THR A 103 -14.23 -13.70 -10.09
C THR A 103 -13.10 -13.59 -9.04
N ALA A 104 -11.97 -12.98 -9.41
CA ALA A 104 -10.81 -12.78 -8.55
C ALA A 104 -10.07 -11.48 -8.97
N PRO A 105 -9.27 -10.87 -8.08
CA PRO A 105 -8.28 -9.86 -8.48
C PRO A 105 -7.35 -10.40 -9.56
N VAL A 106 -6.99 -9.57 -10.52
CA VAL A 106 -6.06 -9.91 -11.59
C VAL A 106 -4.80 -9.08 -11.47
N MET A 107 -3.65 -9.73 -11.57
CA MET A 107 -2.33 -9.08 -11.60
C MET A 107 -1.68 -9.41 -12.94
N GLY A 108 -1.13 -8.39 -13.61
CA GLY A 108 -0.36 -8.55 -14.84
C GLY A 108 1.06 -9.06 -14.61
N ASP A 109 1.76 -9.41 -15.68
CA ASP A 109 3.15 -9.88 -15.67
C ASP A 109 4.16 -8.82 -15.18
N LEU A 110 3.85 -7.52 -15.33
CA LEU A 110 4.61 -6.43 -14.70
C LEU A 110 4.75 -6.61 -13.18
N SER A 111 3.76 -7.20 -12.51
CA SER A 111 3.79 -7.50 -11.08
C SER A 111 4.83 -8.58 -10.74
N LEU A 112 5.07 -9.54 -11.65
CA LEU A 112 6.02 -10.63 -11.45
C LEU A 112 7.49 -10.16 -11.43
N VAL A 113 7.80 -9.03 -12.06
CA VAL A 113 9.14 -8.43 -12.04
C VAL A 113 9.31 -7.40 -10.92
N ARG A 114 8.27 -7.16 -10.11
CA ARG A 114 8.28 -6.22 -9.00
C ARG A 114 8.31 -6.89 -7.63
N TYR A 115 7.40 -7.82 -7.37
CA TYR A 115 7.30 -8.48 -6.07
C TYR A 115 8.42 -9.50 -5.88
N ARG A 116 9.21 -9.36 -4.79
CA ARG A 116 10.42 -10.16 -4.51
C ARG A 116 10.19 -11.66 -4.58
N GLY A 117 9.02 -12.15 -4.16
CA GLY A 117 8.69 -13.57 -4.24
C GLY A 117 8.73 -14.14 -5.67
N TYR A 118 8.67 -13.27 -6.69
CA TYR A 118 8.81 -13.64 -8.11
C TYR A 118 10.04 -12.99 -8.74
N ALA A 119 10.28 -11.71 -8.45
CA ALA A 119 11.34 -10.92 -9.07
C ALA A 119 12.75 -11.47 -8.78
N ASP A 120 12.94 -12.13 -7.65
CA ASP A 120 14.21 -12.74 -7.24
C ASP A 120 14.44 -14.14 -7.85
N LEU A 121 13.46 -14.69 -8.59
CA LEU A 121 13.60 -15.97 -9.28
C LEU A 121 14.47 -15.83 -10.55
N PRO A 122 15.30 -16.83 -10.89
CA PRO A 122 16.12 -16.81 -12.11
C PRO A 122 15.30 -16.58 -13.40
N GLU A 123 14.07 -17.11 -13.44
CA GLU A 123 13.17 -17.02 -14.58
C GLU A 123 12.67 -15.58 -14.83
N SER A 124 12.67 -14.74 -13.79
CA SER A 124 12.25 -13.33 -13.90
C SER A 124 13.16 -12.50 -14.77
N VAL A 125 14.44 -12.91 -14.96
CA VAL A 125 15.42 -12.21 -15.79
C VAL A 125 14.95 -12.13 -17.25
N ALA A 126 14.52 -13.26 -17.82
CA ALA A 126 14.02 -13.30 -19.19
C ALA A 126 12.71 -12.52 -19.35
N LEU A 127 11.80 -12.60 -18.37
CA LEU A 127 10.58 -11.82 -18.35
C LEU A 127 10.86 -10.32 -18.30
N ARG A 128 11.77 -9.88 -17.43
CA ARG A 128 12.17 -8.47 -17.33
C ARG A 128 12.73 -7.94 -18.65
N ALA A 129 13.66 -8.67 -19.30
CA ALA A 129 14.23 -8.27 -20.59
C ALA A 129 13.16 -8.13 -21.68
N ARG A 130 12.14 -9.00 -21.68
CA ARG A 130 11.00 -8.90 -22.59
C ARG A 130 10.18 -7.64 -22.30
N LEU A 131 9.82 -7.42 -21.03
CA LEU A 131 9.02 -6.27 -20.59
C LEU A 131 9.73 -4.92 -20.81
N GLU A 132 11.06 -4.87 -20.73
CA GLU A 132 11.86 -3.69 -21.08
C GLU A 132 11.66 -3.29 -22.55
N THR A 133 11.41 -4.24 -23.42
CA THR A 133 11.16 -4.00 -24.83
C THR A 133 9.66 -3.71 -25.11
N GLU A 134 8.75 -4.45 -24.47
CA GLU A 134 7.32 -4.43 -24.77
C GLU A 134 6.56 -3.38 -23.96
N ALA A 135 7.01 -3.08 -22.73
CA ALA A 135 6.33 -2.23 -21.75
C ALA A 135 7.31 -1.29 -21.00
N GLY A 136 8.36 -0.82 -21.68
CA GLY A 136 9.41 0.01 -21.09
C GLY A 136 8.89 1.29 -20.45
N ASP A 137 7.84 1.90 -20.98
CA ASP A 137 7.19 3.07 -20.39
C ASP A 137 6.42 2.74 -19.09
N ALA A 138 5.81 1.58 -19.00
CA ALA A 138 5.19 1.12 -17.76
C ALA A 138 6.24 0.86 -16.66
N LEU A 139 7.34 0.17 -17.01
CA LEU A 139 8.46 -0.05 -16.09
C LEU A 139 9.08 1.26 -15.61
N ALA A 140 9.28 2.24 -16.52
CA ALA A 140 9.85 3.55 -16.19
C ALA A 140 8.96 4.37 -15.21
N ASN A 141 7.65 4.11 -15.21
CA ASN A 141 6.69 4.71 -14.28
C ASN A 141 6.37 3.81 -13.08
N GLY A 142 7.10 2.71 -12.90
CA GLY A 142 6.88 1.77 -11.80
C GLY A 142 5.49 1.14 -11.82
N ILE A 143 4.86 1.02 -13.01
CA ILE A 143 3.53 0.43 -13.13
C ILE A 143 3.63 -1.08 -12.99
N HIS A 144 2.80 -1.64 -12.11
CA HIS A 144 2.50 -3.06 -12.03
C HIS A 144 0.99 -3.21 -11.91
N LEU A 145 0.35 -3.66 -12.96
CA LEU A 145 -1.10 -3.62 -13.04
C LEU A 145 -1.76 -4.61 -12.07
N ILE A 146 -2.62 -4.08 -11.22
CA ILE A 146 -3.57 -4.85 -10.41
C ILE A 146 -4.97 -4.34 -10.72
N VAL A 147 -5.90 -5.26 -10.96
CA VAL A 147 -7.31 -4.97 -11.23
C VAL A 147 -8.18 -5.70 -10.22
N VAL A 148 -8.99 -4.94 -9.49
CA VAL A 148 -9.86 -5.48 -8.43
C VAL A 148 -11.28 -4.96 -8.62
N GLN A 149 -12.27 -5.85 -8.70
CA GLN A 149 -13.67 -5.42 -8.78
C GLN A 149 -14.22 -5.09 -7.40
N SER A 150 -14.82 -3.92 -7.27
CA SER A 150 -15.52 -3.44 -6.07
C SER A 150 -16.95 -4.00 -5.99
N SER A 151 -17.57 -3.93 -4.81
CA SER A 151 -18.93 -4.43 -4.59
C SER A 151 -20.00 -3.68 -5.39
N ASP A 152 -19.70 -2.46 -5.86
CA ASP A 152 -20.56 -1.66 -6.74
C ASP A 152 -20.36 -1.96 -8.23
N GLY A 153 -19.54 -2.97 -8.55
CA GLY A 153 -19.22 -3.38 -9.92
C GLY A 153 -18.10 -2.58 -10.59
N THR A 154 -17.64 -1.46 -10.02
CA THR A 154 -16.50 -0.71 -10.57
C THR A 154 -15.20 -1.46 -10.36
N LEU A 155 -14.18 -1.15 -11.18
CA LEU A 155 -12.84 -1.70 -11.03
C LEU A 155 -11.90 -0.66 -10.44
N VAL A 156 -11.14 -1.05 -9.43
CA VAL A 156 -9.96 -0.32 -8.96
C VAL A 156 -8.77 -0.84 -9.75
N VAL A 157 -8.05 0.07 -10.38
CA VAL A 157 -6.97 -0.23 -11.32
C VAL A 157 -5.75 0.61 -10.99
N GLY A 158 -4.62 0.03 -10.95
CA GLY A 158 -3.34 0.72 -10.72
C GLY A 158 -2.24 -0.29 -10.51
N ASP A 159 -1.12 0.20 -10.14
CA ASP A 159 -0.75 1.58 -9.83
C ASP A 159 0.61 1.95 -10.46
N SER A 160 0.94 3.24 -10.45
CA SER A 160 2.29 3.74 -10.73
C SER A 160 3.05 3.97 -9.44
N HIS A 161 4.41 4.12 -9.52
CA HIS A 161 5.25 4.41 -8.36
C HIS A 161 6.32 5.43 -8.71
N HIS A 162 6.31 6.55 -8.00
CA HIS A 162 7.27 7.64 -8.14
C HIS A 162 7.83 8.03 -6.78
N ASP A 163 9.09 7.70 -6.54
CA ASP A 163 9.76 7.94 -5.27
C ASP A 163 10.26 9.38 -5.18
N ALA A 164 9.95 10.05 -4.06
CA ALA A 164 10.38 11.41 -3.78
C ALA A 164 10.51 11.65 -2.28
N VAL A 165 11.30 12.65 -1.90
CA VAL A 165 11.33 13.16 -0.52
C VAL A 165 9.98 13.80 -0.16
N SER A 166 9.38 14.49 -1.14
CA SER A 166 8.06 15.10 -1.03
C SER A 166 7.29 14.83 -2.32
N PRO A 167 6.17 14.10 -2.26
CA PRO A 167 5.34 13.83 -3.43
C PRO A 167 4.83 15.13 -4.07
N LEU A 168 4.73 15.14 -5.39
CA LEU A 168 4.15 16.26 -6.12
C LEU A 168 2.62 16.28 -5.96
N PRO A 169 1.99 17.47 -5.93
CA PRO A 169 0.53 17.55 -5.85
C PRO A 169 -0.17 17.23 -7.18
N PHE A 170 0.59 16.96 -8.24
CA PHE A 170 0.07 16.74 -9.59
C PHE A 170 0.12 15.27 -9.97
N ALA A 171 -0.91 14.81 -10.67
CA ALA A 171 -0.96 13.54 -11.37
C ALA A 171 -0.68 13.76 -12.86
N SER A 172 -0.16 12.73 -13.55
CA SER A 172 0.14 12.76 -14.98
C SER A 172 -0.94 12.04 -15.77
N GLU A 173 -1.51 12.70 -16.76
CA GLU A 173 -2.45 12.09 -17.70
C GLU A 173 -1.78 11.00 -18.56
N ASP A 174 -0.47 11.12 -18.83
CA ASP A 174 0.28 10.10 -19.57
C ASP A 174 0.40 8.80 -18.77
N VAL A 175 0.60 8.89 -17.45
CA VAL A 175 0.61 7.73 -16.55
C VAL A 175 -0.76 7.05 -16.52
N ASP A 176 -1.84 7.82 -16.45
CA ASP A 176 -3.21 7.28 -16.52
C ASP A 176 -3.45 6.54 -17.82
N ARG A 177 -2.98 7.08 -18.97
CA ARG A 177 -3.10 6.40 -20.28
C ARG A 177 -2.32 5.09 -20.34
N ILE A 178 -1.12 5.04 -19.74
CA ILE A 178 -0.34 3.80 -19.65
C ILE A 178 -1.09 2.75 -18.82
N ILE A 179 -1.63 3.14 -17.65
CA ILE A 179 -2.42 2.25 -16.80
C ILE A 179 -3.65 1.72 -17.55
N LEU A 180 -4.39 2.58 -18.26
CA LEU A 180 -5.57 2.18 -19.02
C LEU A 180 -5.23 1.26 -20.20
N ARG A 181 -4.12 1.51 -20.89
CA ARG A 181 -3.65 0.62 -21.96
C ARG A 181 -3.39 -0.79 -21.40
N HIS A 182 -2.62 -0.91 -20.32
CA HIS A 182 -2.34 -2.20 -19.71
C HIS A 182 -3.58 -2.87 -19.10
N LEU A 183 -4.57 -2.09 -18.64
CA LEU A 183 -5.87 -2.65 -18.26
C LEU A 183 -6.52 -3.40 -19.43
N HIS A 184 -6.58 -2.78 -20.61
CA HIS A 184 -7.18 -3.40 -21.80
C HIS A 184 -6.38 -4.58 -22.36
N GLU A 185 -5.06 -4.57 -22.16
CA GLU A 185 -4.18 -5.71 -22.52
C GLU A 185 -4.37 -6.90 -21.58
N THR A 186 -4.63 -6.63 -20.30
CA THR A 186 -4.72 -7.67 -19.25
C THR A 186 -6.12 -8.22 -19.07
N VAL A 187 -7.14 -7.38 -19.23
CA VAL A 187 -8.55 -7.75 -19.00
C VAL A 187 -9.34 -7.48 -20.28
N ASP A 188 -10.10 -8.47 -20.74
CA ASP A 188 -10.96 -8.33 -21.92
C ASP A 188 -12.14 -7.40 -21.61
N LEU A 189 -11.91 -6.10 -21.82
CA LEU A 189 -12.88 -5.03 -21.68
C LEU A 189 -13.12 -4.35 -23.02
N ALA A 190 -14.36 -4.38 -23.51
CA ALA A 190 -14.72 -3.68 -24.74
C ALA A 190 -14.55 -2.15 -24.61
N SER A 191 -14.84 -1.60 -23.42
CA SER A 191 -14.67 -0.18 -23.06
C SER A 191 -14.77 0.00 -21.55
N CYS A 192 -14.34 1.15 -21.05
CA CYS A 192 -14.60 1.54 -19.66
C CYS A 192 -14.60 3.07 -19.54
N ASP A 193 -15.33 3.59 -18.54
CA ASP A 193 -15.33 5.00 -18.18
C ASP A 193 -14.50 5.22 -16.93
N VAL A 194 -13.57 6.16 -16.93
CA VAL A 194 -12.87 6.57 -15.71
C VAL A 194 -13.83 7.39 -14.85
N VAL A 195 -14.14 6.91 -13.64
CA VAL A 195 -15.11 7.56 -12.74
C VAL A 195 -14.45 8.22 -11.53
N GLU A 196 -13.26 7.77 -11.13
CA GLU A 196 -12.44 8.43 -10.10
C GLU A 196 -10.96 8.34 -10.45
N ARG A 197 -10.20 9.36 -10.04
CA ARG A 197 -8.74 9.39 -10.01
C ARG A 197 -8.29 9.83 -8.63
N TRP A 198 -7.26 9.21 -8.10
CA TRP A 198 -6.64 9.65 -6.86
C TRP A 198 -5.15 9.30 -6.82
N THR A 199 -4.44 9.94 -5.91
CA THR A 199 -3.06 9.56 -5.59
C THR A 199 -3.01 8.90 -4.22
N GLY A 200 -2.23 7.82 -4.11
CA GLY A 200 -1.83 7.24 -2.85
C GLY A 200 -0.41 7.67 -2.50
N VAL A 201 -0.05 7.59 -1.23
CA VAL A 201 1.33 7.81 -0.78
C VAL A 201 1.64 6.83 0.35
N TYR A 202 2.82 6.21 0.31
CA TYR A 202 3.31 5.42 1.43
C TYR A 202 4.85 5.49 1.53
N PRO A 203 5.45 5.15 2.68
CA PRO A 203 6.89 5.15 2.85
C PRO A 203 7.56 4.02 2.07
N VAL A 204 8.76 4.28 1.55
CA VAL A 204 9.64 3.29 0.91
C VAL A 204 11.07 3.49 1.39
N GLY A 205 11.92 2.48 1.18
CA GLY A 205 13.32 2.51 1.58
C GLY A 205 13.57 1.80 2.92
N GLY A 206 14.76 1.97 3.45
CA GLY A 206 15.19 1.23 4.62
C GLY A 206 15.62 -0.23 4.30
N PRO A 207 15.97 -1.01 5.33
CA PRO A 207 16.58 -2.34 5.15
C PRO A 207 15.58 -3.47 4.87
N SER A 208 14.28 -3.26 5.06
CA SER A 208 13.25 -4.30 4.97
C SER A 208 11.89 -3.71 4.59
N ASP A 209 10.94 -4.56 4.24
CA ASP A 209 9.58 -4.16 3.85
C ASP A 209 8.73 -3.59 5.00
N ALA A 210 9.15 -3.80 6.24
CA ALA A 210 8.64 -3.17 7.44
C ALA A 210 9.80 -2.87 8.39
N LEU A 211 9.86 -1.65 8.89
CA LEU A 211 10.86 -1.18 9.84
C LEU A 211 10.25 -1.14 11.25
N VAL A 212 10.86 -1.84 12.19
CA VAL A 212 10.52 -1.79 13.61
C VAL A 212 11.72 -1.26 14.37
N VAL A 213 11.58 -0.07 14.97
CA VAL A 213 12.61 0.56 15.79
C VAL A 213 12.17 0.53 17.27
N ALA A 214 13.05 0.12 18.14
CA ALA A 214 12.85 0.10 19.58
C ALA A 214 13.77 1.13 20.23
N PRO A 215 13.35 2.40 20.40
CA PRO A 215 14.18 3.43 21.02
C PRO A 215 14.48 3.12 22.50
N ASP A 216 13.55 2.50 23.19
CA ASP A 216 13.66 1.98 24.54
C ASP A 216 12.74 0.77 24.77
N ASP A 217 12.65 0.28 26.02
CA ASP A 217 11.83 -0.90 26.34
C ASP A 217 10.32 -0.64 26.23
N ARG A 218 9.89 0.61 26.22
CA ARG A 218 8.47 1.02 26.21
C ARG A 218 7.95 1.48 24.87
N VAL A 219 8.83 1.83 23.95
CA VAL A 219 8.45 2.44 22.66
C VAL A 219 8.78 1.50 21.50
N ARG A 220 7.84 1.35 20.59
CA ARG A 220 8.07 0.76 19.25
C ARG A 220 7.62 1.74 18.20
N VAL A 221 8.48 1.98 17.22
CA VAL A 221 8.14 2.76 16.02
C VAL A 221 8.03 1.79 14.87
N VAL A 222 6.87 1.73 14.23
CA VAL A 222 6.56 0.76 13.17
C VAL A 222 6.20 1.51 11.90
N VAL A 223 6.98 1.28 10.84
CA VAL A 223 6.75 1.87 9.50
C VAL A 223 6.77 0.75 8.49
N VAL A 224 5.68 0.55 7.77
CA VAL A 224 5.68 -0.32 6.60
C VAL A 224 6.26 0.47 5.43
N THR A 225 7.33 -0.06 4.84
CA THR A 225 8.14 0.59 3.80
C THR A 225 7.97 -0.09 2.43
N SER A 226 6.82 -0.71 2.24
CA SER A 226 6.43 -1.42 1.01
C SER A 226 4.92 -1.31 0.77
N GLY A 227 4.46 -1.75 -0.40
CA GLY A 227 3.04 -1.84 -0.75
C GLY A 227 2.26 -2.96 -0.02
N THR A 228 2.90 -3.70 0.91
CA THR A 228 2.30 -4.90 1.53
C THR A 228 1.62 -4.64 2.88
N GLY A 229 1.51 -3.39 3.31
CA GLY A 229 1.04 -3.04 4.66
C GLY A 229 -0.34 -3.58 5.01
N ALA A 230 -1.31 -3.50 4.11
CA ALA A 230 -2.64 -4.04 4.35
C ALA A 230 -2.65 -5.57 4.48
N SER A 231 -1.82 -6.26 3.68
CA SER A 231 -1.75 -7.73 3.66
C SER A 231 -1.05 -8.31 4.88
N THR A 232 -0.08 -7.58 5.45
CA THR A 232 0.81 -8.08 6.52
C THR A 232 0.54 -7.47 7.89
N ALA A 233 -0.39 -6.51 8.00
CA ALA A 233 -0.60 -5.71 9.21
C ALA A 233 -0.85 -6.54 10.48
N PHE A 234 -1.64 -7.60 10.40
CA PHE A 234 -1.96 -8.43 11.57
C PHE A 234 -0.74 -9.25 12.03
N GLY A 235 -0.04 -9.93 11.11
CA GLY A 235 1.18 -10.67 11.44
C GLY A 235 2.29 -9.75 11.96
N LEU A 236 2.47 -8.57 11.35
CA LEU A 236 3.41 -7.57 11.85
C LEU A 236 3.07 -7.11 13.27
N ALA A 237 1.79 -6.91 13.57
CA ALA A 237 1.36 -6.58 14.93
C ALA A 237 1.67 -7.69 15.92
N GLU A 238 1.42 -8.96 15.58
CA GLU A 238 1.77 -10.11 16.42
C GLU A 238 3.27 -10.16 16.70
N ASP A 239 4.12 -9.96 15.69
CA ASP A 239 5.58 -9.92 15.84
C ASP A 239 6.03 -8.77 16.75
N VAL A 240 5.49 -7.56 16.56
CA VAL A 240 5.81 -6.39 17.38
C VAL A 240 5.44 -6.61 18.84
N PHE A 241 4.25 -7.13 19.12
CA PHE A 241 3.79 -7.37 20.49
C PHE A 241 4.41 -8.61 21.11
N GLY A 242 4.64 -9.67 20.32
CA GLY A 242 5.33 -10.90 20.78
C GLY A 242 6.78 -10.66 21.20
N GLY A 243 7.47 -9.75 20.52
CA GLY A 243 8.82 -9.32 20.89
C GLY A 243 8.88 -8.32 22.08
N TRP A 244 7.73 -7.90 22.61
CA TRP A 244 7.64 -6.91 23.67
C TRP A 244 7.43 -7.59 25.04
N ARG A 245 8.47 -8.21 25.55
CA ARG A 245 8.49 -8.90 26.86
C ARG A 245 8.86 -7.95 27.99
#